data_3f9a23eeb6e65b81f848542b3580f664
#
_entry.id   3f9a23eeb6e65b81f848542b3580f664
#
_cell.length_a   1.000
_cell.length_b   1.000
_cell.length_c   1.000
_cell.angle_alpha   90.00
_cell.angle_beta   90.00
_cell.angle_gamma   90.00
#
_symmetry.space_group_name_H-M   'P 1'
#
loop_
_entity.id
_entity.type
_entity.pdbx_description
1 polymer ?
#
loop_
_entity_poly.entity_id
_entity_poly.type
_entity_poly.pdbx_seq_one_letter_code
_entity_poly.pdbx_strand_id
1 'polypeptide(L)'
;MPRVFLSLQESKFIVKFSICMAKSCSLFHNLRQLSAVFLITVSFVLITCSGRPKYEPKANLSYANFEVYFQEKLNESKQKNHRPGNEERYISFGKKTPLAFLYIHGYGASRAEGEEVMEKLAKKFKANTYLLRLPGHGTNKEDQRDQNFNNYLDASREALYMMQSQGDRVVVFGSSMGGLLATWLASEYPEEVDGLVLANPFYAPVDSSLNLFNYPGGLTFIHLLKGKVRASAHNNNPKVLPERNNYWYPEQYFAALTGVNDLRNYAAVPDVFRKVTSPALLLYYYKSDKEQDPTASVPKMLEGYTNFGLDKTPNPLNRKVAVENGMHVLMSKWIITDKAFIEAQTEKWLTELSKSK
;
A
#
# COMPACT_ATOMS: atom_id res chain seq x y z
N MET A 1 75.83 -52.64 -19.74
CA MET A 1 75.13 -51.49 -19.05
C MET A 1 75.07 -50.35 -20.08
N PRO A 2 73.86 -50.00 -20.58
CA PRO A 2 73.75 -48.77 -21.35
C PRO A 2 73.17 -47.64 -20.43
N ARG A 3 73.84 -46.51 -20.45
CA ARG A 3 73.45 -45.27 -19.82
C ARG A 3 72.29 -44.62 -20.67
N VAL A 4 71.18 -44.42 -20.05
CA VAL A 4 70.04 -43.71 -20.62
C VAL A 4 70.31 -42.20 -20.53
N PHE A 5 70.51 -41.52 -21.65
CA PHE A 5 70.53 -40.07 -21.76
C PHE A 5 69.06 -39.59 -21.80
N LEU A 6 68.56 -39.05 -20.69
CA LEU A 6 67.31 -38.27 -20.73
C LEU A 6 67.61 -36.93 -21.44
N SER A 7 66.89 -36.66 -22.50
CA SER A 7 67.08 -35.48 -23.33
C SER A 7 66.65 -34.21 -22.62
N LEU A 8 67.41 -33.14 -22.76
CA LEU A 8 67.20 -31.79 -22.28
C LEU A 8 65.82 -31.19 -22.71
N GLN A 9 65.14 -31.87 -23.61
CA GLN A 9 63.80 -31.46 -24.11
C GLN A 9 62.66 -31.82 -23.18
N GLU A 10 62.70 -32.94 -22.48
CA GLU A 10 61.69 -33.36 -21.52
C GLU A 10 61.71 -32.51 -20.24
N SER A 11 62.90 -32.07 -19.80
CA SER A 11 62.97 -31.19 -18.61
C SER A 11 62.36 -29.81 -18.84
N LYS A 12 62.46 -29.27 -20.08
CA LYS A 12 61.82 -27.97 -20.43
C LYS A 12 60.28 -28.09 -20.54
N PHE A 13 59.74 -29.25 -20.90
CA PHE A 13 58.33 -29.48 -21.00
C PHE A 13 57.70 -29.58 -19.62
N ILE A 14 58.28 -30.30 -18.69
CA ILE A 14 57.83 -30.46 -17.29
C ILE A 14 57.84 -29.11 -16.56
N VAL A 15 58.89 -28.29 -16.74
CA VAL A 15 58.96 -26.96 -16.11
C VAL A 15 57.91 -26.00 -16.68
N LYS A 16 57.65 -26.01 -18.00
CA LYS A 16 56.58 -25.21 -18.61
C LYS A 16 55.17 -25.63 -18.15
N PHE A 17 54.92 -26.94 -17.99
CA PHE A 17 53.65 -27.44 -17.52
C PHE A 17 53.39 -27.09 -16.05
N SER A 18 54.43 -27.19 -15.20
CA SER A 18 54.35 -26.79 -13.79
C SER A 18 54.09 -25.28 -13.60
N ILE A 19 54.70 -24.43 -14.44
CA ILE A 19 54.47 -22.98 -14.40
C ILE A 19 53.06 -22.62 -14.91
N CYS A 20 52.54 -23.36 -15.90
CA CYS A 20 51.19 -23.16 -16.42
C CYS A 20 50.14 -23.56 -15.36
N MET A 21 50.34 -24.70 -14.68
CA MET A 21 49.46 -25.14 -13.58
C MET A 21 49.51 -24.18 -12.38
N ALA A 22 50.69 -23.67 -12.00
CA ALA A 22 50.82 -22.70 -10.92
C ALA A 22 50.12 -21.37 -11.24
N LYS A 23 50.21 -20.89 -12.51
CA LYS A 23 49.47 -19.69 -12.94
C LYS A 23 47.95 -19.89 -12.97
N SER A 24 47.47 -21.06 -13.44
CA SER A 24 46.04 -21.39 -13.40
C SER A 24 45.50 -21.48 -11.96
N CYS A 25 46.28 -22.10 -11.06
CA CYS A 25 45.91 -22.21 -9.66
C CYS A 25 45.84 -20.85 -8.96
N SER A 26 46.74 -19.94 -9.26
CA SER A 26 46.73 -18.55 -8.76
C SER A 26 45.57 -17.74 -9.31
N LEU A 27 45.21 -17.94 -10.58
CA LEU A 27 44.06 -17.30 -11.20
C LEU A 27 42.73 -17.75 -10.57
N PHE A 28 42.56 -19.06 -10.30
CA PHE A 28 41.42 -19.62 -9.60
C PHE A 28 41.36 -19.17 -8.14
N HIS A 29 42.49 -19.02 -7.47
CA HIS A 29 42.54 -18.50 -6.11
C HIS A 29 42.12 -17.03 -6.04
N ASN A 30 42.61 -16.20 -6.97
CA ASN A 30 42.24 -14.79 -7.08
C ASN A 30 40.75 -14.61 -7.45
N LEU A 31 40.19 -15.44 -8.34
CA LEU A 31 38.77 -15.44 -8.68
C LEU A 31 37.90 -15.84 -7.47
N ARG A 32 38.31 -16.81 -6.66
CA ARG A 32 37.61 -17.17 -5.42
C ARG A 32 37.68 -16.08 -4.36
N GLN A 33 38.81 -15.39 -4.23
CA GLN A 33 38.94 -14.24 -3.33
C GLN A 33 38.10 -13.06 -3.79
N LEU A 34 38.09 -12.74 -5.10
CA LEU A 34 37.23 -11.70 -5.69
C LEU A 34 35.76 -12.02 -5.52
N SER A 35 35.32 -13.27 -5.70
CA SER A 35 33.96 -13.66 -5.48
C SER A 35 33.55 -13.66 -4.00
N ALA A 36 34.47 -14.02 -3.09
CA ALA A 36 34.23 -13.92 -1.65
C ALA A 36 34.14 -12.45 -1.19
N VAL A 37 35.02 -11.58 -1.65
CA VAL A 37 34.94 -10.13 -1.38
C VAL A 37 33.69 -9.53 -1.98
N PHE A 38 33.28 -9.91 -3.19
CA PHE A 38 32.03 -9.47 -3.81
C PHE A 38 30.80 -9.94 -3.01
N LEU A 39 30.78 -11.21 -2.58
CA LEU A 39 29.70 -11.74 -1.72
C LEU A 39 29.65 -11.04 -0.36
N ILE A 40 30.80 -10.76 0.27
CA ILE A 40 30.85 -10.05 1.54
C ILE A 40 30.41 -8.59 1.36
N THR A 41 30.83 -7.89 0.31
CA THR A 41 30.39 -6.52 0.03
C THR A 41 28.90 -6.46 -0.32
N VAL A 42 28.38 -7.39 -1.10
CA VAL A 42 26.94 -7.50 -1.38
C VAL A 42 26.17 -7.80 -0.10
N SER A 43 26.65 -8.71 0.76
CA SER A 43 26.04 -9.01 2.05
C SER A 43 26.06 -7.79 2.99
N PHE A 44 27.16 -7.04 3.03
CA PHE A 44 27.27 -5.83 3.86
C PHE A 44 26.35 -4.70 3.36
N VAL A 45 26.22 -4.52 2.04
CA VAL A 45 25.26 -3.57 1.44
C VAL A 45 23.81 -3.98 1.72
N LEU A 46 23.52 -5.28 1.76
CA LEU A 46 22.18 -5.78 2.09
C LEU A 46 21.79 -5.60 3.58
N ILE A 47 22.76 -5.59 4.48
CA ILE A 47 22.55 -5.43 5.93
C ILE A 47 22.35 -3.95 6.33
N THR A 48 22.90 -3.00 5.59
CA THR A 48 22.92 -1.59 5.99
C THR A 48 21.67 -0.79 5.61
N CYS A 49 20.65 -1.38 5.02
CA CYS A 49 19.54 -0.64 4.44
C CYS A 49 18.13 -1.18 4.75
N SER A 50 17.76 -1.25 6.01
CA SER A 50 16.35 -1.38 6.35
C SER A 50 15.99 -0.64 7.63
N GLY A 51 16.35 0.63 7.69
CA GLY A 51 15.73 1.51 8.67
C GLY A 51 14.25 1.68 8.33
N ARG A 52 13.35 1.59 9.31
CA ARG A 52 11.95 1.98 9.14
C ARG A 52 11.92 3.40 8.59
N PRO A 53 11.17 3.69 7.50
CA PRO A 53 11.02 5.04 6.99
C PRO A 53 10.57 5.99 8.11
N LYS A 54 11.05 7.22 8.11
CA LYS A 54 10.69 8.22 9.10
C LYS A 54 9.62 9.14 8.52
N TYR A 55 8.51 9.28 9.21
CA TYR A 55 7.51 10.26 8.87
C TYR A 55 7.94 11.64 9.33
N GLU A 56 7.93 12.59 8.41
CA GLU A 56 8.22 14.00 8.65
C GLU A 56 6.97 14.80 8.31
N PRO A 57 6.09 15.06 9.30
CA PRO A 57 4.83 15.73 9.06
C PRO A 57 5.07 17.16 8.59
N LYS A 58 4.30 17.59 7.59
CA LYS A 58 4.20 19.02 7.28
C LYS A 58 3.62 19.76 8.48
N ALA A 59 4.01 21.03 8.64
CA ALA A 59 3.36 21.91 9.60
C ALA A 59 1.84 21.87 9.37
N ASN A 60 1.06 21.86 10.46
CA ASN A 60 -0.40 21.84 10.37
C ASN A 60 -0.86 23.05 9.55
N LEU A 61 -1.48 22.77 8.42
CA LEU A 61 -2.20 23.78 7.68
C LEU A 61 -3.46 24.10 8.48
N SER A 62 -3.59 25.36 8.89
CA SER A 62 -4.77 25.81 9.65
C SER A 62 -5.81 26.30 8.64
N TYR A 63 -6.83 25.52 8.41
CA TYR A 63 -8.01 25.95 7.65
C TYR A 63 -9.03 26.54 8.63
N ALA A 64 -9.71 27.61 8.21
CA ALA A 64 -10.72 28.26 9.03
C ALA A 64 -11.91 27.32 9.35
N ASN A 65 -12.29 26.49 8.39
CA ASN A 65 -13.35 25.49 8.51
C ASN A 65 -13.26 24.47 7.39
N PHE A 66 -14.12 23.44 7.42
CA PHE A 66 -14.16 22.36 6.43
C PHE A 66 -14.46 22.89 5.00
N GLU A 67 -15.33 23.89 4.84
CA GLU A 67 -15.68 24.43 3.51
C GLU A 67 -14.45 25.05 2.85
N VAL A 68 -13.69 25.85 3.57
CA VAL A 68 -12.44 26.45 3.06
C VAL A 68 -11.44 25.36 2.66
N TYR A 69 -11.26 24.36 3.52
CA TYR A 69 -10.41 23.19 3.23
C TYR A 69 -10.85 22.49 1.93
N PHE A 70 -12.14 22.16 1.82
CA PHE A 70 -12.68 21.44 0.68
C PHE A 70 -12.51 22.24 -0.63
N GLN A 71 -12.79 23.55 -0.60
CA GLN A 71 -12.62 24.43 -1.78
C GLN A 71 -11.14 24.53 -2.19
N GLU A 72 -10.22 24.59 -1.24
CA GLU A 72 -8.79 24.58 -1.56
C GLU A 72 -8.36 23.25 -2.20
N LYS A 73 -8.83 22.10 -1.69
CA LYS A 73 -8.56 20.78 -2.30
C LYS A 73 -9.13 20.66 -3.71
N LEU A 74 -10.34 21.19 -3.97
CA LEU A 74 -10.90 21.29 -5.33
C LEU A 74 -10.06 22.17 -6.25
N ASN A 75 -9.55 23.31 -5.75
CA ASN A 75 -8.66 24.18 -6.51
C ASN A 75 -7.30 23.51 -6.81
N GLU A 76 -6.71 22.79 -5.85
CA GLU A 76 -5.51 21.97 -6.07
C GLU A 76 -5.75 20.93 -7.16
N SER A 77 -6.89 20.22 -7.13
CA SER A 77 -7.28 19.26 -8.15
C SER A 77 -7.38 19.89 -9.53
N LYS A 78 -7.99 21.07 -9.63
CA LYS A 78 -8.09 21.85 -10.86
C LYS A 78 -6.70 22.23 -11.41
N GLN A 79 -5.84 22.77 -10.56
CA GLN A 79 -4.46 23.18 -10.93
C GLN A 79 -3.62 21.97 -11.41
N LYS A 80 -3.89 20.80 -10.87
CA LYS A 80 -3.25 19.53 -11.27
C LYS A 80 -3.88 18.90 -12.53
N ASN A 81 -4.85 19.55 -13.17
CA ASN A 81 -5.58 19.04 -14.33
C ASN A 81 -6.13 17.61 -14.06
N HIS A 82 -6.87 17.45 -12.96
CA HIS A 82 -7.49 16.18 -12.63
C HIS A 82 -8.39 15.70 -13.77
N ARG A 83 -8.49 14.38 -13.93
CA ARG A 83 -9.43 13.79 -14.89
C ARG A 83 -10.87 13.96 -14.37
N PRO A 84 -11.85 14.21 -15.24
CA PRO A 84 -13.24 14.42 -14.84
C PRO A 84 -13.76 13.31 -13.90
N GLY A 85 -14.39 13.70 -12.79
CA GLY A 85 -14.92 12.79 -11.78
C GLY A 85 -13.90 12.19 -10.82
N ASN A 86 -12.63 12.64 -10.89
CA ASN A 86 -11.57 12.18 -9.99
C ASN A 86 -11.20 13.20 -8.90
N GLU A 87 -11.79 14.39 -8.94
CA GLU A 87 -11.67 15.40 -7.89
C GLU A 87 -12.25 14.92 -6.56
N GLU A 88 -11.93 15.60 -5.49
CA GLU A 88 -12.53 15.37 -4.16
C GLU A 88 -14.05 15.50 -4.22
N ARG A 89 -14.74 14.77 -3.35
CA ARG A 89 -16.19 14.86 -3.24
C ARG A 89 -16.65 14.93 -1.79
N TYR A 90 -17.60 15.81 -1.54
CA TYR A 90 -18.25 15.92 -0.25
C TYR A 90 -19.77 15.75 -0.41
N ILE A 91 -20.36 14.87 0.41
CA ILE A 91 -21.79 14.65 0.52
C ILE A 91 -22.23 15.28 1.84
N SER A 92 -22.95 16.38 1.75
CA SER A 92 -23.39 17.16 2.91
C SER A 92 -24.85 16.95 3.23
N PHE A 93 -25.16 16.91 4.53
CA PHE A 93 -26.52 16.96 5.09
C PHE A 93 -26.81 18.32 5.77
N GLY A 94 -26.00 19.34 5.49
CA GLY A 94 -26.23 20.73 5.86
C GLY A 94 -25.90 21.12 7.30
N LYS A 95 -25.59 20.15 8.18
CA LYS A 95 -25.21 20.36 9.59
C LYS A 95 -24.27 19.26 10.06
N LYS A 96 -23.67 19.42 11.22
CA LYS A 96 -22.93 18.36 11.90
C LYS A 96 -23.85 17.15 12.14
N THR A 97 -23.39 15.96 11.79
CA THR A 97 -24.19 14.73 11.83
C THR A 97 -23.71 13.80 12.96
N PRO A 98 -24.55 12.89 13.48
CA PRO A 98 -24.10 11.93 14.50
C PRO A 98 -22.92 11.09 14.08
N LEU A 99 -22.87 10.67 12.80
CA LEU A 99 -21.71 10.02 12.17
C LEU A 99 -21.24 10.84 10.98
N ALA A 100 -19.95 10.96 10.81
CA ALA A 100 -19.34 11.43 9.58
C ALA A 100 -18.40 10.35 9.01
N PHE A 101 -18.30 10.26 7.68
CA PHE A 101 -17.50 9.25 7.00
C PHE A 101 -16.36 9.90 6.24
N LEU A 102 -15.14 9.40 6.45
CA LEU A 102 -13.97 9.70 5.63
C LEU A 102 -13.64 8.47 4.81
N TYR A 103 -13.65 8.57 3.48
CA TYR A 103 -13.25 7.50 2.58
C TYR A 103 -11.88 7.76 1.97
N ILE A 104 -10.97 6.79 2.08
CA ILE A 104 -9.61 6.81 1.55
C ILE A 104 -9.45 5.66 0.55
N HIS A 105 -9.24 6.00 -0.72
CA HIS A 105 -9.14 5.03 -1.82
C HIS A 105 -7.80 4.31 -1.90
N GLY A 106 -7.73 3.27 -2.75
CA GLY A 106 -6.53 2.48 -3.00
C GLY A 106 -5.52 3.14 -3.95
N TYR A 107 -4.34 2.54 -4.03
CA TYR A 107 -3.26 3.00 -4.91
C TYR A 107 -3.62 2.86 -6.39
N GLY A 108 -3.31 3.90 -7.16
CA GLY A 108 -3.60 3.97 -8.60
C GLY A 108 -5.06 4.26 -8.94
N ALA A 109 -5.95 4.31 -7.93
CA ALA A 109 -7.36 4.62 -8.05
C ALA A 109 -7.66 6.13 -7.92
N SER A 110 -8.90 6.46 -7.69
CA SER A 110 -9.35 7.77 -7.24
C SER A 110 -10.47 7.60 -6.22
N ARG A 111 -10.97 8.71 -5.69
CA ARG A 111 -12.09 8.72 -4.74
C ARG A 111 -13.36 8.01 -5.29
N ALA A 112 -13.50 7.97 -6.62
CA ALA A 112 -14.62 7.32 -7.28
C ALA A 112 -14.65 5.79 -7.09
N GLU A 113 -13.55 5.19 -6.63
CA GLU A 113 -13.46 3.76 -6.31
C GLU A 113 -14.59 3.30 -5.39
N GLY A 114 -14.84 3.99 -4.29
CA GLY A 114 -15.84 3.60 -3.31
C GLY A 114 -17.14 4.41 -3.37
N GLU A 115 -17.27 5.31 -4.34
CA GLU A 115 -18.33 6.32 -4.38
C GLU A 115 -19.73 5.74 -4.26
N GLU A 116 -20.05 4.67 -5.03
CA GLU A 116 -21.39 4.08 -5.02
C GLU A 116 -21.79 3.55 -3.65
N VAL A 117 -20.91 2.81 -2.99
CA VAL A 117 -21.16 2.25 -1.65
C VAL A 117 -21.25 3.39 -0.63
N MET A 118 -20.32 4.35 -0.69
CA MET A 118 -20.31 5.48 0.23
C MET A 118 -21.54 6.38 0.10
N GLU A 119 -22.07 6.63 -1.11
CA GLU A 119 -23.31 7.37 -1.30
C GLU A 119 -24.51 6.69 -0.65
N LYS A 120 -24.62 5.37 -0.81
CA LYS A 120 -25.71 4.60 -0.20
C LYS A 120 -25.64 4.65 1.32
N LEU A 121 -24.46 4.44 1.89
CA LEU A 121 -24.24 4.51 3.34
C LEU A 121 -24.45 5.93 3.87
N ALA A 122 -23.95 6.96 3.18
CA ALA A 122 -24.16 8.36 3.55
C ALA A 122 -25.66 8.70 3.64
N LYS A 123 -26.45 8.32 2.62
CA LYS A 123 -27.89 8.53 2.58
C LYS A 123 -28.61 7.78 3.72
N LYS A 124 -28.23 6.52 3.95
CA LYS A 124 -28.87 5.68 4.98
C LYS A 124 -28.63 6.20 6.38
N PHE A 125 -27.42 6.57 6.71
CA PHE A 125 -27.05 7.09 8.04
C PHE A 125 -27.18 8.61 8.16
N LYS A 126 -27.53 9.30 7.09
CA LYS A 126 -27.53 10.77 7.00
C LYS A 126 -26.20 11.34 7.48
N ALA A 127 -25.10 10.72 7.05
CA ALA A 127 -23.76 11.02 7.49
C ALA A 127 -23.02 11.92 6.49
N ASN A 128 -22.53 13.06 6.95
CA ASN A 128 -21.61 13.88 6.16
C ASN A 128 -20.43 13.01 5.73
N THR A 129 -20.12 13.02 4.43
CA THR A 129 -19.17 12.06 3.88
C THR A 129 -18.16 12.74 2.96
N TYR A 130 -16.89 12.62 3.28
CA TYR A 130 -15.80 13.13 2.46
C TYR A 130 -15.06 11.97 1.77
N LEU A 131 -15.02 12.02 0.44
CA LEU A 131 -14.26 11.10 -0.39
C LEU A 131 -12.97 11.80 -0.80
N LEU A 132 -11.88 11.45 -0.12
CA LEU A 132 -10.56 12.06 -0.29
C LEU A 132 -9.94 11.64 -1.63
N ARG A 133 -9.34 12.59 -2.35
CA ARG A 133 -8.39 12.32 -3.44
C ARG A 133 -6.97 12.36 -2.89
N LEU A 134 -6.29 11.23 -2.87
CA LEU A 134 -4.91 11.17 -2.45
C LEU A 134 -3.97 11.93 -3.43
N PRO A 135 -2.89 12.56 -2.93
CA PRO A 135 -1.89 13.19 -3.78
C PRO A 135 -1.40 12.27 -4.91
N GLY A 136 -1.22 12.83 -6.10
CA GLY A 136 -0.78 12.09 -7.28
C GLY A 136 -1.83 11.15 -7.89
N HIS A 137 -3.07 11.14 -7.40
CA HIS A 137 -4.13 10.30 -7.93
C HIS A 137 -5.19 11.12 -8.67
N GLY A 138 -5.84 10.49 -9.65
CA GLY A 138 -6.87 11.15 -10.46
C GLY A 138 -6.34 12.18 -11.46
N THR A 139 -5.05 12.31 -11.64
CA THR A 139 -4.34 13.23 -12.54
C THR A 139 -3.62 12.47 -13.65
N ASN A 140 -2.32 12.27 -13.55
CA ASN A 140 -1.49 11.52 -14.47
C ASN A 140 -0.43 10.69 -13.72
N LYS A 141 0.24 9.78 -14.44
CA LYS A 141 1.22 8.86 -13.85
C LYS A 141 2.51 9.56 -13.40
N GLU A 142 2.83 10.71 -13.96
CA GLU A 142 3.97 11.54 -13.57
C GLU A 142 3.75 12.16 -12.20
N ASP A 143 2.56 12.77 -11.98
CA ASP A 143 2.18 13.32 -10.67
C ASP A 143 2.18 12.21 -9.60
N GLN A 144 1.72 10.98 -9.94
CA GLN A 144 1.78 9.84 -9.02
C GLN A 144 3.21 9.42 -8.69
N ARG A 145 4.12 9.39 -9.68
CA ARG A 145 5.53 9.06 -9.49
C ARG A 145 6.21 9.98 -8.48
N ASP A 146 5.84 11.24 -8.51
CA ASP A 146 6.50 12.29 -7.73
C ASP A 146 5.97 12.38 -6.28
N GLN A 147 5.04 11.49 -5.90
CA GLN A 147 4.55 11.39 -4.52
C GLN A 147 5.39 10.43 -3.66
N ASN A 148 5.46 10.74 -2.38
CA ASN A 148 6.06 9.87 -1.37
C ASN A 148 5.05 9.56 -0.25
N PHE A 149 5.41 8.69 0.68
CA PHE A 149 4.50 8.26 1.74
C PHE A 149 4.11 9.36 2.72
N ASN A 150 4.96 10.39 2.94
CA ASN A 150 4.63 11.54 3.78
C ASN A 150 3.44 12.29 3.21
N ASN A 151 3.39 12.47 1.88
CA ASN A 151 2.27 13.14 1.22
C ASN A 151 0.94 12.42 1.47
N TYR A 152 0.95 11.08 1.49
CA TYR A 152 -0.25 10.28 1.77
C TYR A 152 -0.68 10.36 3.24
N LEU A 153 0.28 10.32 4.16
CA LEU A 153 0.02 10.46 5.60
C LEU A 153 -0.52 11.86 5.92
N ASP A 154 0.11 12.92 5.40
CA ASP A 154 -0.33 14.30 5.61
C ASP A 154 -1.74 14.54 5.10
N ALA A 155 -2.05 14.13 3.86
CA ALA A 155 -3.38 14.30 3.28
C ALA A 155 -4.47 13.56 4.09
N SER A 156 -4.15 12.35 4.55
CA SER A 156 -5.09 11.55 5.36
C SER A 156 -5.32 12.17 6.74
N ARG A 157 -4.26 12.68 7.39
CA ARG A 157 -4.32 13.36 8.68
C ARG A 157 -5.11 14.66 8.59
N GLU A 158 -4.84 15.49 7.58
CA GLU A 158 -5.59 16.74 7.34
C GLU A 158 -7.09 16.45 7.14
N ALA A 159 -7.42 15.44 6.31
CA ALA A 159 -8.80 15.05 6.07
C ALA A 159 -9.50 14.58 7.35
N LEU A 160 -8.84 13.75 8.18
CA LEU A 160 -9.39 13.31 9.47
C LEU A 160 -9.65 14.49 10.39
N TYR A 161 -8.68 15.40 10.54
CA TYR A 161 -8.83 16.58 11.38
C TYR A 161 -10.01 17.45 10.95
N MET A 162 -10.16 17.69 9.65
CA MET A 162 -11.26 18.51 9.14
C MET A 162 -12.62 17.83 9.29
N MET A 163 -12.66 16.49 9.24
CA MET A 163 -13.91 15.74 9.40
C MET A 163 -14.44 15.76 10.84
N GLN A 164 -13.64 16.10 11.86
CA GLN A 164 -14.08 16.26 13.24
C GLN A 164 -15.19 17.32 13.39
N SER A 165 -15.17 18.33 12.52
CA SER A 165 -16.23 19.37 12.48
C SER A 165 -17.52 18.90 11.80
N GLN A 166 -17.49 17.79 11.06
CA GLN A 166 -18.60 17.32 10.24
C GLN A 166 -19.47 16.24 10.90
N GLY A 167 -18.95 15.58 11.94
CA GLY A 167 -19.70 14.60 12.71
C GLY A 167 -19.34 14.62 14.20
N ASP A 168 -20.23 14.06 15.02
CA ASP A 168 -19.93 13.83 16.44
C ASP A 168 -18.98 12.65 16.61
N ARG A 169 -19.04 11.70 15.67
CA ARG A 169 -18.15 10.54 15.57
C ARG A 169 -17.69 10.37 14.12
N VAL A 170 -16.40 10.13 13.92
CA VAL A 170 -15.81 9.94 12.60
C VAL A 170 -15.45 8.48 12.34
N VAL A 171 -16.04 7.90 11.31
CA VAL A 171 -15.72 6.55 10.83
C VAL A 171 -14.84 6.65 9.57
N VAL A 172 -13.66 6.05 9.61
CA VAL A 172 -12.73 6.05 8.48
C VAL A 172 -12.89 4.76 7.68
N PHE A 173 -13.17 4.92 6.40
CA PHE A 173 -13.24 3.84 5.42
C PHE A 173 -11.95 3.83 4.60
N GLY A 174 -11.34 2.68 4.42
CA GLY A 174 -10.14 2.56 3.62
C GLY A 174 -10.11 1.31 2.75
N SER A 175 -9.75 1.49 1.48
CA SER A 175 -9.57 0.40 0.51
C SER A 175 -8.09 0.23 0.19
N SER A 176 -7.55 -0.99 0.26
CA SER A 176 -6.16 -1.29 -0.11
C SER A 176 -5.14 -0.40 0.63
N MET A 177 -4.38 0.44 -0.09
CA MET A 177 -3.49 1.45 0.50
C MET A 177 -4.26 2.40 1.43
N GLY A 178 -5.49 2.80 1.06
CA GLY A 178 -6.36 3.59 1.93
C GLY A 178 -6.70 2.87 3.24
N GLY A 179 -6.82 1.54 3.21
CA GLY A 179 -7.00 0.73 4.42
C GLY A 179 -5.79 0.73 5.34
N LEU A 180 -4.58 0.76 4.77
CA LEU A 180 -3.35 0.93 5.54
C LEU A 180 -3.27 2.34 6.16
N LEU A 181 -3.62 3.38 5.40
CA LEU A 181 -3.69 4.76 5.90
C LEU A 181 -4.74 4.92 7.02
N ALA A 182 -5.92 4.32 6.85
CA ALA A 182 -6.97 4.31 7.88
C ALA A 182 -6.50 3.61 9.16
N THR A 183 -5.79 2.50 9.05
CA THR A 183 -5.19 1.77 10.19
C THR A 183 -4.16 2.63 10.92
N TRP A 184 -3.30 3.33 10.16
CA TRP A 184 -2.33 4.25 10.73
C TRP A 184 -3.02 5.42 11.45
N LEU A 185 -4.05 6.01 10.85
CA LEU A 185 -4.83 7.08 11.52
C LEU A 185 -5.39 6.62 12.85
N ALA A 186 -6.01 5.44 12.91
CA ALA A 186 -6.56 4.90 14.15
C ALA A 186 -5.50 4.57 15.20
N SER A 187 -4.26 4.27 14.77
CA SER A 187 -3.12 4.06 15.68
C SER A 187 -2.58 5.35 16.29
N GLU A 188 -2.47 6.39 15.47
CA GLU A 188 -1.86 7.66 15.89
C GLU A 188 -2.86 8.67 16.46
N TYR A 189 -4.15 8.54 16.08
CA TYR A 189 -5.24 9.43 16.47
C TYR A 189 -6.46 8.63 16.98
N PRO A 190 -6.27 7.81 18.05
CA PRO A 190 -7.30 6.90 18.55
C PRO A 190 -8.55 7.60 19.09
N GLU A 191 -8.43 8.85 19.52
CA GLU A 191 -9.56 9.65 20.05
C GLU A 191 -10.36 10.32 18.92
N GLU A 192 -9.79 10.44 17.72
CA GLU A 192 -10.40 11.07 16.55
C GLU A 192 -11.02 10.06 15.57
N VAL A 193 -10.71 8.76 15.75
CA VAL A 193 -11.24 7.68 14.90
C VAL A 193 -12.17 6.80 15.69
N ASP A 194 -13.48 7.04 15.54
CA ASP A 194 -14.53 6.31 16.25
C ASP A 194 -14.85 4.93 15.67
N GLY A 195 -14.36 4.65 14.47
CA GLY A 195 -14.54 3.35 13.84
C GLY A 195 -13.78 3.21 12.52
N LEU A 196 -13.46 1.97 12.16
CA LEU A 196 -12.75 1.61 10.93
C LEU A 196 -13.58 0.65 10.07
N VAL A 197 -13.67 0.91 8.77
CA VAL A 197 -14.13 -0.05 7.77
C VAL A 197 -12.98 -0.27 6.77
N LEU A 198 -12.39 -1.46 6.79
CA LEU A 198 -11.21 -1.82 6.01
C LEU A 198 -11.60 -2.81 4.92
N ALA A 199 -11.40 -2.45 3.65
CA ALA A 199 -11.64 -3.29 2.50
C ALA A 199 -10.30 -3.73 1.89
N ASN A 200 -9.92 -5.00 2.06
CA ASN A 200 -8.65 -5.56 1.60
C ASN A 200 -7.44 -4.66 1.91
N PRO A 201 -7.16 -4.28 3.16
CA PRO A 201 -6.09 -3.35 3.50
C PRO A 201 -4.73 -3.91 3.04
N PHE A 202 -3.88 -3.03 2.49
CA PHE A 202 -2.58 -3.44 1.93
C PHE A 202 -1.49 -3.49 3.00
N TYR A 203 -1.48 -4.54 3.83
CA TYR A 203 -0.43 -4.74 4.84
C TYR A 203 0.79 -5.46 4.30
N ALA A 204 0.62 -6.32 3.30
CA ALA A 204 1.73 -6.93 2.56
C ALA A 204 1.27 -7.32 1.14
N PRO A 205 2.18 -7.29 0.16
CA PRO A 205 1.89 -7.79 -1.18
C PRO A 205 1.83 -9.33 -1.20
N VAL A 206 1.08 -9.88 -2.17
CA VAL A 206 1.19 -11.30 -2.55
C VAL A 206 2.51 -11.53 -3.30
N ASP A 207 2.86 -10.62 -4.22
CA ASP A 207 4.13 -10.68 -4.96
C ASP A 207 5.30 -10.17 -4.11
N SER A 208 6.11 -11.09 -3.63
CA SER A 208 7.29 -10.79 -2.82
C SER A 208 8.38 -9.99 -3.57
N SER A 209 8.31 -9.89 -4.90
CA SER A 209 9.27 -9.09 -5.68
C SER A 209 9.22 -7.60 -5.33
N LEU A 210 8.11 -7.10 -4.76
CA LEU A 210 8.02 -5.75 -4.21
C LEU A 210 8.99 -5.50 -3.05
N ASN A 211 9.49 -6.55 -2.38
CA ASN A 211 10.53 -6.38 -1.36
C ASN A 211 11.88 -5.91 -1.92
N LEU A 212 12.08 -5.99 -3.25
CA LEU A 212 13.29 -5.44 -3.89
C LEU A 212 13.42 -3.92 -3.68
N PHE A 213 12.30 -3.20 -3.48
CA PHE A 213 12.36 -1.77 -3.15
C PHE A 213 13.04 -1.47 -1.80
N ASN A 214 13.18 -2.45 -0.92
CA ASN A 214 13.84 -2.28 0.38
C ASN A 214 15.38 -2.30 0.27
N TYR A 215 15.93 -2.65 -0.89
CA TYR A 215 17.37 -2.79 -1.06
C TYR A 215 17.96 -1.64 -1.91
N PRO A 216 19.17 -1.19 -1.60
CA PRO A 216 19.90 -0.23 -2.45
C PRO A 216 20.00 -0.73 -3.88
N GLY A 217 19.64 0.12 -4.83
CA GLY A 217 19.64 -0.25 -6.25
C GLY A 217 18.49 -1.17 -6.67
N GLY A 218 17.58 -1.57 -5.77
CA GLY A 218 16.46 -2.44 -6.09
C GLY A 218 15.56 -1.88 -7.19
N LEU A 219 15.24 -0.59 -7.16
CA LEU A 219 14.50 0.07 -8.23
C LEU A 219 15.27 0.06 -9.57
N THR A 220 16.58 0.30 -9.53
CA THR A 220 17.45 0.21 -10.73
C THR A 220 17.43 -1.20 -11.32
N PHE A 221 17.48 -2.21 -10.47
CA PHE A 221 17.41 -3.61 -10.89
C PHE A 221 16.03 -3.95 -11.51
N ILE A 222 14.95 -3.46 -10.92
CA ILE A 222 13.60 -3.59 -11.50
C ILE A 222 13.52 -2.91 -12.86
N HIS A 223 14.07 -1.70 -13.01
CA HIS A 223 14.12 -0.99 -14.29
C HIS A 223 14.90 -1.74 -15.35
N LEU A 224 15.99 -2.40 -14.99
CA LEU A 224 16.80 -3.20 -15.91
C LEU A 224 16.03 -4.42 -16.42
N LEU A 225 15.25 -5.08 -15.55
CA LEU A 225 14.52 -6.31 -15.90
C LEU A 225 13.16 -6.07 -16.54
N LYS A 226 12.43 -5.05 -16.09
CA LYS A 226 11.00 -4.84 -16.43
C LYS A 226 10.73 -3.49 -17.09
N GLY A 227 11.75 -2.63 -17.26
CA GLY A 227 11.57 -1.25 -17.75
C GLY A 227 11.09 -0.31 -16.65
N LYS A 228 10.79 0.94 -17.03
CA LYS A 228 10.40 2.00 -16.08
C LYS A 228 8.91 2.05 -15.78
N VAL A 229 8.08 1.52 -16.70
CA VAL A 229 6.61 1.59 -16.64
C VAL A 229 6.04 0.18 -16.57
N ARG A 230 5.02 0.00 -15.77
CA ARG A 230 4.24 -1.24 -15.64
C ARG A 230 2.80 -1.02 -16.05
N ALA A 231 2.19 -2.03 -16.64
CA ALA A 231 0.74 -2.07 -16.79
C ALA A 231 0.07 -2.33 -15.43
N SER A 232 -1.14 -1.80 -15.24
CA SER A 232 -1.94 -2.15 -14.05
C SER A 232 -2.26 -3.65 -14.05
N ALA A 233 -2.13 -4.30 -12.90
CA ALA A 233 -2.37 -5.73 -12.73
C ALA A 233 -3.81 -6.16 -13.09
N HIS A 234 -4.73 -5.22 -13.20
CA HIS A 234 -6.15 -5.50 -13.43
C HIS A 234 -6.63 -5.20 -14.85
N ASN A 235 -5.75 -4.74 -15.77
CA ASN A 235 -6.16 -4.30 -17.11
C ASN A 235 -6.87 -5.37 -17.94
N ASN A 236 -6.51 -6.64 -17.78
CA ASN A 236 -7.05 -7.76 -18.54
C ASN A 236 -7.90 -8.73 -17.71
N ASN A 237 -8.36 -8.30 -16.53
CA ASN A 237 -9.17 -9.17 -15.68
C ASN A 237 -10.64 -9.10 -16.09
N PRO A 238 -11.32 -10.24 -16.35
CA PRO A 238 -12.71 -10.27 -16.80
C PRO A 238 -13.72 -9.74 -15.76
N LYS A 239 -13.33 -9.65 -14.48
CA LYS A 239 -14.13 -9.03 -13.43
C LYS A 239 -14.01 -7.50 -13.40
N VAL A 240 -13.25 -6.88 -14.31
CA VAL A 240 -12.98 -5.44 -14.36
C VAL A 240 -13.63 -4.83 -15.59
N LEU A 241 -14.55 -3.87 -15.36
CA LEU A 241 -15.21 -3.14 -16.45
C LEU A 241 -14.26 -2.10 -17.06
N PRO A 242 -14.29 -1.87 -18.39
CA PRO A 242 -13.37 -0.97 -19.09
C PRO A 242 -13.42 0.48 -18.61
N GLU A 243 -14.59 0.97 -18.17
CA GLU A 243 -14.83 2.33 -17.69
C GLU A 243 -13.99 2.66 -16.46
N ARG A 244 -13.50 1.63 -15.75
CA ARG A 244 -12.55 1.78 -14.66
C ARG A 244 -11.34 2.64 -15.05
N ASN A 245 -10.87 2.55 -16.31
CA ASN A 245 -9.67 3.27 -16.75
C ASN A 245 -9.82 4.80 -16.74
N ASN A 246 -11.03 5.33 -16.64
CA ASN A 246 -11.28 6.75 -16.41
C ASN A 246 -10.89 7.18 -14.97
N TYR A 247 -10.81 6.22 -14.03
CA TYR A 247 -10.66 6.46 -12.59
C TYR A 247 -9.43 5.76 -11.99
N TRP A 248 -8.75 4.92 -12.75
CA TRP A 248 -7.48 4.29 -12.42
C TRP A 248 -6.43 4.59 -13.47
N TYR A 249 -5.16 4.47 -13.09
CA TYR A 249 -4.08 4.51 -14.06
C TYR A 249 -3.92 3.13 -14.72
N PRO A 250 -4.07 3.04 -16.05
CA PRO A 250 -3.81 1.81 -16.79
C PRO A 250 -2.33 1.46 -16.82
N GLU A 251 -1.48 2.48 -16.69
CA GLU A 251 -0.02 2.37 -16.59
C GLU A 251 0.51 3.22 -15.44
N GLN A 252 1.60 2.75 -14.83
CA GLN A 252 2.23 3.41 -13.69
C GLN A 252 3.75 3.27 -13.77
N TYR A 253 4.49 4.24 -13.27
CA TYR A 253 5.92 4.09 -13.07
C TYR A 253 6.22 3.13 -11.93
N PHE A 254 7.22 2.25 -12.09
CA PHE A 254 7.71 1.44 -10.97
C PHE A 254 8.21 2.32 -9.83
N ALA A 255 8.84 3.47 -10.13
CA ALA A 255 9.30 4.42 -9.12
C ALA A 255 8.17 4.91 -8.19
N ALA A 256 6.93 5.01 -8.68
CA ALA A 256 5.78 5.39 -7.86
C ALA A 256 5.46 4.38 -6.75
N LEU A 257 5.85 3.11 -6.90
CA LEU A 257 5.66 2.07 -5.89
C LEU A 257 6.58 2.25 -4.67
N THR A 258 7.65 3.05 -4.79
CA THR A 258 8.53 3.34 -3.64
C THR A 258 7.73 3.98 -2.51
N GLY A 259 6.89 4.99 -2.80
CA GLY A 259 6.06 5.62 -1.78
C GLY A 259 5.08 4.66 -1.09
N VAL A 260 4.52 3.69 -1.83
CA VAL A 260 3.64 2.65 -1.25
C VAL A 260 4.42 1.66 -0.40
N ASN A 261 5.61 1.26 -0.87
CA ASN A 261 6.48 0.36 -0.12
C ASN A 261 6.96 0.99 1.19
N ASP A 262 7.34 2.27 1.15
CA ASP A 262 7.76 3.02 2.33
C ASP A 262 6.60 3.20 3.31
N LEU A 263 5.40 3.52 2.83
CA LEU A 263 4.19 3.55 3.65
C LEU A 263 3.94 2.21 4.34
N ARG A 264 4.05 1.09 3.60
CA ARG A 264 3.91 -0.25 4.15
C ARG A 264 4.94 -0.52 5.25
N ASN A 265 6.21 -0.24 4.99
CA ASN A 265 7.30 -0.44 5.95
C ASN A 265 7.16 0.46 7.20
N TYR A 266 6.51 1.61 7.04
CA TYR A 266 6.24 2.54 8.14
C TYR A 266 5.00 2.12 8.96
N ALA A 267 3.89 1.80 8.30
CA ALA A 267 2.59 1.67 8.96
C ALA A 267 2.07 0.21 9.10
N ALA A 268 2.54 -0.75 8.27
CA ALA A 268 2.11 -2.15 8.38
C ALA A 268 3.03 -2.94 9.33
N VAL A 269 3.14 -2.52 10.57
CA VAL A 269 4.03 -3.11 11.59
C VAL A 269 3.26 -3.39 12.89
N PRO A 270 3.70 -4.37 13.69
CA PRO A 270 3.00 -4.76 14.92
C PRO A 270 2.72 -3.58 15.87
N ASP A 271 3.67 -2.64 16.03
CA ASP A 271 3.51 -1.49 16.92
C ASP A 271 2.36 -0.56 16.50
N VAL A 272 2.08 -0.45 15.20
CA VAL A 272 0.93 0.32 14.69
C VAL A 272 -0.36 -0.46 14.95
N PHE A 273 -0.40 -1.75 14.60
CA PHE A 273 -1.60 -2.57 14.77
C PHE A 273 -2.05 -2.66 16.24
N ARG A 274 -1.12 -2.84 17.17
CA ARG A 274 -1.41 -3.01 18.60
C ARG A 274 -2.03 -1.78 19.26
N LYS A 275 -1.77 -0.59 18.72
CA LYS A 275 -2.35 0.67 19.19
C LYS A 275 -3.78 0.93 18.68
N VAL A 276 -4.28 0.20 17.67
CA VAL A 276 -5.62 0.40 17.11
C VAL A 276 -6.67 -0.07 18.10
N THR A 277 -7.30 0.84 18.81
CA THR A 277 -8.36 0.56 19.81
C THR A 277 -9.76 0.85 19.30
N SER A 278 -9.89 1.59 18.21
CA SER A 278 -11.17 1.86 17.54
C SER A 278 -11.83 0.56 17.08
N PRO A 279 -13.15 0.43 17.18
CA PRO A 279 -13.87 -0.70 16.60
C PRO A 279 -13.59 -0.80 15.10
N ALA A 280 -13.39 -2.02 14.61
CA ALA A 280 -12.97 -2.25 13.23
C ALA A 280 -13.79 -3.35 12.54
N LEU A 281 -14.28 -3.06 11.34
CA LEU A 281 -14.82 -4.04 10.39
C LEU A 281 -13.79 -4.31 9.31
N LEU A 282 -13.26 -5.54 9.23
CA LEU A 282 -12.41 -6.00 8.14
C LEU A 282 -13.24 -6.78 7.12
N LEU A 283 -13.33 -6.29 5.90
CA LEU A 283 -13.87 -6.95 4.73
C LEU A 283 -12.70 -7.43 3.87
N TYR A 284 -12.63 -8.72 3.56
CA TYR A 284 -11.52 -9.26 2.77
C TYR A 284 -12.01 -10.30 1.76
N TYR A 285 -11.45 -10.25 0.54
CA TYR A 285 -11.77 -11.23 -0.49
C TYR A 285 -11.08 -12.56 -0.19
N TYR A 286 -11.87 -13.55 0.14
CA TYR A 286 -11.41 -14.91 0.37
C TYR A 286 -12.55 -15.90 0.14
N LYS A 287 -12.34 -16.83 -0.78
CA LYS A 287 -13.20 -17.97 -1.02
C LYS A 287 -12.51 -19.28 -0.65
N SER A 288 -11.22 -19.36 -0.94
CA SER A 288 -10.35 -20.49 -0.59
C SER A 288 -8.88 -20.06 -0.66
N ASP A 289 -7.96 -20.91 -0.23
CA ASP A 289 -6.52 -20.66 -0.34
C ASP A 289 -6.05 -20.44 -1.79
N LYS A 290 -6.77 -20.99 -2.77
CA LYS A 290 -6.48 -20.83 -4.19
C LYS A 290 -7.23 -19.66 -4.83
N GLU A 291 -8.29 -19.18 -4.21
CA GLU A 291 -9.15 -18.11 -4.72
C GLU A 291 -9.35 -17.06 -3.62
N GLN A 292 -8.43 -16.11 -3.57
CA GLN A 292 -8.38 -15.02 -2.60
C GLN A 292 -7.79 -13.77 -3.23
N ASP A 293 -7.59 -12.71 -2.45
CA ASP A 293 -7.02 -11.46 -2.94
C ASP A 293 -5.67 -11.68 -3.65
N PRO A 294 -5.58 -11.38 -4.98
CA PRO A 294 -4.36 -11.62 -5.74
C PRO A 294 -3.29 -10.52 -5.57
N THR A 295 -3.60 -9.45 -4.84
CA THR A 295 -2.75 -8.26 -4.68
C THR A 295 -2.21 -8.12 -3.27
N ALA A 296 -3.10 -8.14 -2.28
CA ALA A 296 -2.75 -7.99 -0.87
C ALA A 296 -2.90 -9.34 -0.14
N SER A 297 -1.89 -9.71 0.63
CA SER A 297 -1.83 -11.00 1.31
C SER A 297 -2.92 -11.13 2.39
N VAL A 298 -3.89 -12.01 2.17
CA VAL A 298 -4.96 -12.29 3.15
C VAL A 298 -4.40 -12.79 4.48
N PRO A 299 -3.43 -13.73 4.53
CA PRO A 299 -2.80 -14.10 5.80
C PRO A 299 -2.23 -12.91 6.57
N LYS A 300 -1.59 -11.95 5.88
CA LYS A 300 -1.03 -10.75 6.51
C LYS A 300 -2.11 -9.74 6.92
N MET A 301 -3.22 -9.64 6.20
CA MET A 301 -4.38 -8.85 6.64
C MET A 301 -4.94 -9.40 7.96
N LEU A 302 -5.14 -10.71 8.04
CA LEU A 302 -5.68 -11.37 9.23
C LEU A 302 -4.71 -11.31 10.40
N GLU A 303 -3.41 -11.49 10.17
CA GLU A 303 -2.35 -11.32 11.17
C GLU A 303 -2.35 -9.90 11.76
N GLY A 304 -2.32 -8.86 10.88
CA GLY A 304 -2.37 -7.46 11.31
C GLY A 304 -3.64 -7.15 12.10
N TYR A 305 -4.79 -7.56 11.61
CA TYR A 305 -6.08 -7.36 12.27
C TYR A 305 -6.17 -8.06 13.64
N THR A 306 -5.59 -9.25 13.80
CA THR A 306 -5.58 -9.96 15.08
C THR A 306 -4.76 -9.22 16.14
N ASN A 307 -3.84 -8.36 15.73
CA ASN A 307 -3.04 -7.53 16.63
C ASN A 307 -3.76 -6.23 17.08
N PHE A 308 -4.93 -5.89 16.54
CA PHE A 308 -5.64 -4.68 16.90
C PHE A 308 -5.99 -4.64 18.39
N GLY A 309 -5.53 -3.59 19.06
CA GLY A 309 -5.81 -3.33 20.46
C GLY A 309 -5.07 -4.23 21.46
N LEU A 310 -4.07 -5.01 21.05
CA LEU A 310 -3.35 -5.92 21.97
C LEU A 310 -2.57 -5.18 23.07
N ASP A 311 -2.22 -3.91 22.89
CA ASP A 311 -1.60 -3.10 23.96
C ASP A 311 -2.63 -2.67 25.04
N LYS A 312 -3.92 -2.85 24.73
CA LYS A 312 -5.06 -2.61 25.63
C LYS A 312 -6.02 -3.83 25.54
N THR A 313 -7.32 -3.58 25.50
CA THR A 313 -8.31 -4.64 25.27
C THR A 313 -8.86 -4.52 23.83
N PRO A 314 -8.82 -5.59 23.03
CA PRO A 314 -9.44 -5.59 21.69
C PRO A 314 -10.92 -5.17 21.77
N ASN A 315 -11.33 -4.32 20.83
CA ASN A 315 -12.68 -3.78 20.83
C ASN A 315 -13.74 -4.89 20.61
N PRO A 316 -14.80 -4.99 21.42
CA PRO A 316 -15.82 -6.04 21.28
C PRO A 316 -16.63 -5.93 19.98
N LEU A 317 -16.63 -4.77 19.31
CA LEU A 317 -17.25 -4.59 18.01
C LEU A 317 -16.35 -4.97 16.84
N ASN A 318 -15.14 -5.45 17.09
CA ASN A 318 -14.28 -5.93 16.02
C ASN A 318 -14.92 -7.10 15.28
N ARG A 319 -15.03 -7.00 13.96
CA ARG A 319 -15.59 -8.02 13.05
C ARG A 319 -14.70 -8.20 11.84
N LYS A 320 -14.52 -9.45 11.42
CA LYS A 320 -13.88 -9.80 10.14
C LYS A 320 -14.86 -10.62 9.31
N VAL A 321 -15.00 -10.26 8.05
CA VAL A 321 -15.98 -10.84 7.13
C VAL A 321 -15.30 -11.18 5.81
N ALA A 322 -15.29 -12.47 5.46
CA ALA A 322 -14.85 -12.93 4.15
C ALA A 322 -15.91 -12.63 3.10
N VAL A 323 -15.49 -12.07 1.97
CA VAL A 323 -16.31 -11.82 0.78
C VAL A 323 -15.93 -12.88 -0.26
N GLU A 324 -16.78 -13.87 -0.49
CA GLU A 324 -16.46 -15.01 -1.35
C GLU A 324 -16.50 -14.67 -2.85
N ASN A 325 -17.33 -13.71 -3.23
CA ASN A 325 -17.40 -13.21 -4.60
C ASN A 325 -16.84 -11.80 -4.68
N GLY A 326 -15.55 -11.71 -4.99
CA GLY A 326 -14.85 -10.43 -4.98
C GLY A 326 -13.58 -10.40 -5.81
N MET A 327 -12.85 -9.35 -5.59
CA MET A 327 -11.50 -9.07 -6.05
C MET A 327 -10.80 -8.16 -5.02
N HIS A 328 -9.56 -7.75 -5.35
CA HIS A 328 -8.81 -6.83 -4.48
C HIS A 328 -9.57 -5.53 -4.15
N VAL A 329 -10.29 -4.95 -5.12
CA VAL A 329 -11.07 -3.71 -4.91
C VAL A 329 -12.54 -4.06 -4.69
N LEU A 330 -12.97 -4.14 -3.43
CA LEU A 330 -14.30 -4.64 -3.06
C LEU A 330 -15.44 -3.64 -3.32
N MET A 331 -15.19 -2.34 -3.12
CA MET A 331 -16.24 -1.31 -3.11
C MET A 331 -16.51 -0.68 -4.47
N SER A 332 -15.73 -1.01 -5.51
CA SER A 332 -15.81 -0.37 -6.81
C SER A 332 -16.98 -0.86 -7.65
N LYS A 333 -17.75 0.08 -8.23
CA LYS A 333 -18.81 -0.25 -9.20
C LYS A 333 -18.28 -0.84 -10.51
N TRP A 334 -17.01 -0.62 -10.83
CA TRP A 334 -16.36 -1.17 -12.03
C TRP A 334 -15.68 -2.52 -11.80
N ILE A 335 -15.83 -3.08 -10.62
CA ILE A 335 -15.32 -4.42 -10.27
C ILE A 335 -16.53 -5.30 -9.94
N ILE A 336 -16.57 -6.49 -10.53
CA ILE A 336 -17.61 -7.48 -10.24
C ILE A 336 -17.31 -8.09 -8.87
N THR A 337 -18.09 -7.67 -7.88
CA THR A 337 -18.01 -8.13 -6.49
C THR A 337 -19.43 -8.24 -5.92
N ASP A 338 -19.60 -8.93 -4.81
CA ASP A 338 -20.88 -8.96 -4.06
C ASP A 338 -21.05 -7.67 -3.25
N LYS A 339 -21.33 -6.56 -3.94
CA LYS A 339 -21.53 -5.24 -3.32
C LYS A 339 -22.71 -5.23 -2.36
N ALA A 340 -23.78 -5.94 -2.68
CA ALA A 340 -24.96 -6.00 -1.81
C ALA A 340 -24.63 -6.64 -0.45
N PHE A 341 -23.83 -7.71 -0.45
CA PHE A 341 -23.32 -8.33 0.77
C PHE A 341 -22.42 -7.37 1.56
N ILE A 342 -21.48 -6.70 0.88
CA ILE A 342 -20.56 -5.72 1.48
C ILE A 342 -21.34 -4.59 2.14
N GLU A 343 -22.32 -4.00 1.43
CA GLU A 343 -23.19 -2.96 1.93
C GLU A 343 -23.96 -3.44 3.17
N ALA A 344 -24.60 -4.61 3.10
CA ALA A 344 -25.37 -5.17 4.22
C ALA A 344 -24.51 -5.43 5.48
N GLN A 345 -23.29 -5.99 5.32
CA GLN A 345 -22.38 -6.20 6.45
C GLN A 345 -21.90 -4.89 7.06
N THR A 346 -21.60 -3.90 6.21
CA THR A 346 -21.19 -2.57 6.67
C THR A 346 -22.33 -1.83 7.39
N GLU A 347 -23.53 -1.86 6.84
CA GLU A 347 -24.72 -1.27 7.47
C GLU A 347 -25.03 -1.90 8.83
N LYS A 348 -24.97 -3.23 8.93
CA LYS A 348 -25.17 -3.93 10.20
C LYS A 348 -24.15 -3.47 11.25
N TRP A 349 -22.89 -3.45 10.88
CA TRP A 349 -21.81 -3.05 11.77
C TRP A 349 -21.92 -1.57 12.20
N LEU A 350 -22.20 -0.66 11.26
CA LEU A 350 -22.43 0.77 11.56
C LEU A 350 -23.63 0.98 12.49
N THR A 351 -24.67 0.16 12.34
CA THR A 351 -25.85 0.21 13.23
C THR A 351 -25.49 -0.24 14.65
N GLU A 352 -24.65 -1.26 14.81
CA GLU A 352 -24.12 -1.68 16.11
C GLU A 352 -23.22 -0.60 16.70
N LEU A 353 -22.32 -0.02 15.90
CA LEU A 353 -21.46 1.09 16.29
C LEU A 353 -22.25 2.33 16.75
N SER A 354 -23.32 2.70 16.04
CA SER A 354 -24.12 3.88 16.39
C SER A 354 -24.86 3.75 17.72
N LYS A 355 -25.06 2.53 18.23
CA LYS A 355 -25.71 2.22 19.50
C LYS A 355 -24.72 2.07 20.65
N SER A 356 -23.43 1.87 20.36
CA SER A 356 -22.40 1.82 21.40
C SER A 356 -22.10 3.23 21.90
N LYS A 357 -21.93 3.34 23.23
CA LYS A 357 -21.59 4.60 23.90
C LYS A 357 -20.10 4.91 23.74
#